data_1dd138060819508862fad64095340b95
#
_entry.id   1dd138060819508862fad64095340b95
#
_cell.length_a   1.000
_cell.length_b   1.000
_cell.length_c   1.000
_cell.angle_alpha   90.00
_cell.angle_beta   90.00
_cell.angle_gamma   90.00
#
_symmetry.space_group_name_H-M   'P 1'
#
loop_
_entity.id
_entity.type
_entity.pdbx_description
1 polymer ?
#
loop_
_entity_poly.entity_id
_entity_poly.type
_entity_poly.pdbx_seq_one_letter_code
_entity_poly.pdbx_strand_id
1 'polypeptide(L)'
;MITLISKSSGPKFQRCYNGVRLLPERSGLFPKNVYKIDAGAMPMIKRMAQRGLEIDLSHFASMGVTLGRDMERVTEEIYTLSGCHINPGSGDQVADLLFKKMGLKQAKIKFTDSGSRESVEDEVLTAIQHEHPVVGKCLEYKEYEKLKGTYVDPMPKLARKVNGVWRMFPNFRNTRVPSGRLSCVDPNLLAMPSRTERGRQVRCGFPAAKGYKKVSVDLSQIEPRWAAHRSRDTNLCNVYINQEDIYSDFATSAFKIPDKRYRDSEGWHYPGVSKTDHRRPAKTCVLASIYDVTASGLQEQMPVICAGCNRPAVCSKCDEGKAHNVPEDCFAHNCVKFRPLWIENKCQDIINAFYIRYSEDQAGHGSY
;
A
#
# COMPACT_ATOMS: atom_id res chain seq x y z
N MET A 1 4.47 -14.80 31.46
CA MET A 1 4.26 -14.02 30.20
C MET A 1 5.59 -13.73 29.50
N ILE A 2 6.60 -13.28 30.18
CA ILE A 2 7.97 -13.01 29.67
C ILE A 2 8.67 -14.27 29.12
N THR A 3 8.43 -15.40 29.74
CA THR A 3 9.02 -16.71 29.36
C THR A 3 8.48 -17.25 28.02
N LEU A 4 7.26 -16.89 27.63
CA LEU A 4 6.67 -17.29 26.36
C LEU A 4 7.25 -16.50 25.17
N ILE A 5 7.64 -15.26 25.37
CA ILE A 5 8.28 -14.43 24.35
C ILE A 5 9.72 -14.87 24.10
N SER A 6 10.42 -15.35 25.14
CA SER A 6 11.80 -15.80 25.04
C SER A 6 11.97 -17.15 24.31
N LYS A 7 10.94 -17.98 24.29
CA LYS A 7 11.01 -19.30 23.62
C LYS A 7 10.76 -19.26 22.12
N SER A 8 10.16 -18.19 21.60
CA SER A 8 9.83 -18.04 20.16
C SER A 8 10.81 -17.18 19.37
N SER A 9 11.76 -16.57 20.01
CA SER A 9 12.69 -15.63 19.40
C SER A 9 14.13 -16.06 19.65
N GLY A 10 14.90 -16.12 18.58
CA GLY A 10 16.31 -16.54 18.64
C GLY A 10 17.21 -15.61 19.45
N PRO A 11 18.51 -15.92 19.53
CA PRO A 11 19.50 -15.22 20.37
C PRO A 11 19.56 -13.70 20.22
N LYS A 12 19.19 -13.19 19.04
CA LYS A 12 19.17 -11.74 18.78
C LYS A 12 18.08 -11.01 19.57
N PHE A 13 16.91 -11.63 19.73
CA PHE A 13 15.81 -11.03 20.49
C PHE A 13 16.11 -11.04 21.99
N GLN A 14 16.69 -12.12 22.47
CA GLN A 14 17.14 -12.22 23.88
C GLN A 14 18.15 -11.12 24.21
N ARG A 15 19.10 -10.86 23.29
CA ARG A 15 20.13 -9.84 23.47
C ARG A 15 19.51 -8.42 23.46
N CYS A 16 18.57 -8.13 22.57
CA CYS A 16 17.83 -6.86 22.56
C CYS A 16 16.99 -6.69 23.83
N TYR A 17 16.31 -7.74 24.28
CA TYR A 17 15.49 -7.70 25.48
C TYR A 17 16.31 -7.50 26.74
N ASN A 18 17.43 -8.21 26.89
CA ASN A 18 18.36 -8.04 28.02
C ASN A 18 19.04 -6.66 27.95
N GLY A 19 19.38 -6.17 26.76
CA GLY A 19 19.88 -4.81 26.56
C GLY A 19 18.87 -3.75 26.99
N VAL A 20 17.61 -3.92 26.62
CA VAL A 20 16.49 -3.05 27.01
C VAL A 20 16.25 -3.08 28.53
N ARG A 21 16.48 -4.19 29.19
CA ARG A 21 16.35 -4.31 30.67
C ARG A 21 17.47 -3.64 31.42
N LEU A 22 18.69 -3.65 30.88
CA LEU A 22 19.90 -3.13 31.55
C LEU A 22 20.17 -1.64 31.23
N LEU A 23 19.73 -1.15 30.05
CA LEU A 23 19.95 0.22 29.61
C LEU A 23 19.11 1.29 30.34
N PRO A 24 17.85 1.05 30.75
CA PRO A 24 16.99 2.11 31.30
C PRO A 24 17.49 2.69 32.61
N GLU A 25 18.08 1.87 33.45
CA GLU A 25 18.53 2.29 34.79
C GLU A 25 19.80 3.15 34.75
N ARG A 26 20.60 3.00 33.68
CA ARG A 26 21.88 3.71 33.52
C ARG A 26 21.91 4.90 32.60
N SER A 27 21.02 4.96 31.59
CA SER A 27 21.09 5.97 30.52
C SER A 27 19.92 6.93 30.44
N GLY A 28 18.82 6.69 31.14
CA GLY A 28 17.60 7.49 31.01
C GLY A 28 16.91 7.42 29.63
N LEU A 29 17.49 6.68 28.67
CA LEU A 29 17.09 6.63 27.25
C LEU A 29 15.99 5.59 26.96
N PHE A 30 15.56 4.80 27.94
CA PHE A 30 14.50 3.83 27.71
C PHE A 30 13.14 4.51 27.58
N PRO A 31 12.44 4.34 26.46
CA PRO A 31 11.13 4.97 26.26
C PRO A 31 10.06 4.25 27.08
N LYS A 32 9.99 4.54 28.38
CA LYS A 32 9.04 3.91 29.31
C LYS A 32 7.60 3.95 28.80
N ASN A 33 7.24 5.00 28.07
CA ASN A 33 5.91 5.14 27.48
C ASN A 33 5.65 4.15 26.35
N VAL A 34 6.64 3.89 25.49
CA VAL A 34 6.53 2.89 24.41
C VAL A 34 6.35 1.50 25.03
N TYR A 35 7.14 1.16 26.03
CA TYR A 35 6.98 -0.12 26.75
C TYR A 35 5.60 -0.27 27.39
N LYS A 36 5.08 0.80 28.02
CA LYS A 36 3.74 0.78 28.62
C LYS A 36 2.65 0.56 27.56
N ILE A 37 2.77 1.19 26.40
CA ILE A 37 1.83 1.03 25.29
C ILE A 37 1.88 -0.42 24.77
N ASP A 38 3.07 -0.94 24.50
CA ASP A 38 3.24 -2.30 23.97
C ASP A 38 2.78 -3.37 24.97
N ALA A 39 3.19 -3.24 26.23
CA ALA A 39 2.77 -4.16 27.28
C ALA A 39 1.25 -4.07 27.54
N GLY A 40 0.70 -2.86 27.52
CA GLY A 40 -0.74 -2.60 27.66
C GLY A 40 -1.58 -3.17 26.52
N ALA A 41 -1.04 -3.23 25.30
CA ALA A 41 -1.72 -3.82 24.14
C ALA A 41 -1.75 -5.36 24.16
N MET A 42 -0.80 -6.01 24.87
CA MET A 42 -0.67 -7.47 24.89
C MET A 42 -1.93 -8.25 25.29
N PRO A 43 -2.72 -7.85 26.31
CA PRO A 43 -3.95 -8.55 26.64
C PRO A 43 -4.98 -8.54 25.49
N MET A 44 -5.08 -7.43 24.74
CA MET A 44 -5.93 -7.32 23.57
C MET A 44 -5.43 -8.23 22.44
N ILE A 45 -4.16 -8.14 22.11
CA ILE A 45 -3.52 -8.94 21.06
C ILE A 45 -3.70 -10.45 21.35
N LYS A 46 -3.50 -10.86 22.61
CA LYS A 46 -3.72 -12.24 23.05
C LYS A 46 -5.16 -12.68 22.83
N ARG A 47 -6.15 -11.84 23.22
CA ARG A 47 -7.56 -12.15 22.99
C ARG A 47 -7.90 -12.26 21.50
N MET A 48 -7.37 -11.37 20.65
CA MET A 48 -7.56 -11.44 19.21
C MET A 48 -7.00 -12.74 18.64
N ALA A 49 -5.77 -13.10 19.00
CA ALA A 49 -5.12 -14.33 18.54
C ALA A 49 -5.87 -15.59 19.02
N GLN A 50 -6.34 -15.62 20.27
CA GLN A 50 -7.08 -16.75 20.84
C GLN A 50 -8.49 -16.89 20.27
N ARG A 51 -9.18 -15.77 20.00
CA ARG A 51 -10.53 -15.80 19.42
C ARG A 51 -10.50 -16.24 17.95
N GLY A 52 -9.52 -15.80 17.20
CA GLY A 52 -9.39 -16.04 15.76
C GLY A 52 -10.56 -15.45 14.97
N LEU A 53 -10.60 -15.77 13.68
CA LEU A 53 -11.62 -15.33 12.72
C LEU A 53 -12.32 -16.55 12.13
N GLU A 54 -13.64 -16.50 11.95
CA GLU A 54 -14.35 -17.52 11.19
C GLU A 54 -13.95 -17.46 9.73
N ILE A 55 -13.84 -18.64 9.11
CA ILE A 55 -13.45 -18.80 7.71
C ILE A 55 -14.42 -19.73 7.00
N ASP A 56 -14.83 -19.34 5.80
CA ASP A 56 -15.63 -20.15 4.89
C ASP A 56 -14.71 -20.91 3.93
N LEU A 57 -14.49 -22.18 4.21
CA LEU A 57 -13.66 -23.05 3.38
C LEU A 57 -14.25 -23.27 2.00
N SER A 58 -15.58 -23.29 1.86
CA SER A 58 -16.24 -23.49 0.57
C SER A 58 -16.03 -22.29 -0.35
N HIS A 59 -16.06 -21.08 0.22
CA HIS A 59 -15.73 -19.85 -0.51
C HIS A 59 -14.30 -19.88 -1.04
N PHE A 60 -13.32 -20.24 -0.21
CA PHE A 60 -11.91 -20.32 -0.63
C PHE A 60 -11.68 -21.42 -1.67
N ALA A 61 -12.33 -22.58 -1.54
CA ALA A 61 -12.24 -23.64 -2.54
C ALA A 61 -12.78 -23.18 -3.90
N SER A 62 -13.97 -22.56 -3.92
CA SER A 62 -14.57 -22.00 -5.13
C SER A 62 -13.69 -20.91 -5.78
N MET A 63 -13.16 -20.02 -4.95
CA MET A 63 -12.27 -18.96 -5.41
C MET A 63 -10.97 -19.54 -6.00
N GLY A 64 -10.42 -20.59 -5.41
CA GLY A 64 -9.23 -21.28 -5.91
C GLY A 64 -9.41 -21.87 -7.31
N VAL A 65 -10.59 -22.50 -7.56
CA VAL A 65 -10.96 -23.00 -8.89
C VAL A 65 -11.11 -21.86 -9.91
N THR A 66 -11.78 -20.77 -9.50
CA THR A 66 -11.96 -19.60 -10.38
C THR A 66 -10.63 -18.97 -10.77
N LEU A 67 -9.76 -18.73 -9.78
CA LEU A 67 -8.43 -18.18 -10.06
C LEU A 67 -7.58 -19.11 -10.94
N GLY A 68 -7.68 -20.42 -10.76
CA GLY A 68 -7.00 -21.39 -11.62
C GLY A 68 -7.41 -21.23 -13.08
N ARG A 69 -8.71 -21.21 -13.36
CA ARG A 69 -9.24 -20.98 -14.72
C ARG A 69 -8.82 -19.64 -15.31
N ASP A 70 -8.83 -18.58 -14.50
CA ASP A 70 -8.40 -17.26 -14.95
C ASP A 70 -6.90 -17.24 -15.29
N MET A 71 -6.06 -17.94 -14.54
CA MET A 71 -4.63 -18.06 -14.82
C MET A 71 -4.38 -18.84 -16.11
N GLU A 72 -5.13 -19.93 -16.36
CA GLU A 72 -5.08 -20.68 -17.61
C GLU A 72 -5.47 -19.79 -18.80
N ARG A 73 -6.60 -19.07 -18.70
CA ARG A 73 -7.07 -18.14 -19.72
C ARG A 73 -6.01 -17.07 -20.04
N VAL A 74 -5.43 -16.45 -19.03
CA VAL A 74 -4.40 -15.41 -19.21
C VAL A 74 -3.14 -16.00 -19.84
N THR A 75 -2.78 -17.25 -19.53
CA THR A 75 -1.65 -17.94 -20.16
C THR A 75 -1.86 -18.12 -21.66
N GLU A 76 -3.08 -18.52 -22.07
CA GLU A 76 -3.45 -18.62 -23.49
C GLU A 76 -3.48 -17.25 -24.18
N GLU A 77 -3.96 -16.21 -23.50
CA GLU A 77 -3.92 -14.83 -24.02
C GLU A 77 -2.46 -14.36 -24.24
N ILE A 78 -1.55 -14.67 -23.31
CA ILE A 78 -0.11 -14.39 -23.45
C ILE A 78 0.47 -15.11 -24.67
N TYR A 79 0.14 -16.39 -24.85
CA TYR A 79 0.56 -17.16 -26.02
C TYR A 79 0.04 -16.52 -27.32
N THR A 80 -1.26 -16.21 -27.37
CA THR A 80 -1.88 -15.59 -28.55
C THR A 80 -1.23 -14.26 -28.93
N LEU A 81 -0.89 -13.43 -27.93
CA LEU A 81 -0.27 -12.12 -28.15
C LEU A 81 1.22 -12.17 -28.49
N SER A 82 1.93 -13.18 -28.04
CA SER A 82 3.39 -13.27 -28.17
C SER A 82 3.86 -14.34 -29.16
N GLY A 83 3.01 -15.29 -29.52
CA GLY A 83 3.39 -16.48 -30.28
C GLY A 83 4.32 -17.46 -29.55
N CYS A 84 4.53 -17.27 -28.25
CA CYS A 84 5.48 -18.03 -27.43
C CYS A 84 4.81 -18.70 -26.23
N HIS A 85 4.94 -20.01 -26.14
CA HIS A 85 4.57 -20.75 -24.93
C HIS A 85 5.57 -20.47 -23.81
N ILE A 86 5.13 -19.88 -22.73
CA ILE A 86 5.93 -19.64 -21.54
C ILE A 86 5.13 -20.01 -20.28
N ASN A 87 5.81 -20.19 -19.17
CA ASN A 87 5.19 -20.17 -17.85
C ASN A 87 5.22 -18.73 -17.30
N PRO A 88 4.07 -18.03 -17.24
CA PRO A 88 4.04 -16.64 -16.76
C PRO A 88 4.41 -16.49 -15.26
N GLY A 89 4.37 -17.58 -14.47
CA GLY A 89 4.87 -17.62 -13.09
C GLY A 89 6.40 -17.67 -12.99
N SER A 90 7.10 -18.00 -14.10
CA SER A 90 8.55 -17.98 -14.15
C SER A 90 9.07 -16.60 -14.54
N GLY A 91 9.65 -15.88 -13.59
CA GLY A 91 10.25 -14.57 -13.86
C GLY A 91 11.33 -14.60 -14.95
N ASP A 92 12.07 -15.71 -15.08
CA ASP A 92 13.10 -15.89 -16.11
C ASP A 92 12.48 -15.99 -17.51
N GLN A 93 11.43 -16.79 -17.66
CA GLN A 93 10.75 -16.94 -18.95
C GLN A 93 10.02 -15.66 -19.36
N VAL A 94 9.44 -14.94 -18.40
CA VAL A 94 8.82 -13.63 -18.67
C VAL A 94 9.88 -12.60 -19.08
N ALA A 95 11.03 -12.53 -18.41
CA ALA A 95 12.11 -11.63 -18.78
C ALA A 95 12.64 -11.95 -20.19
N ASP A 96 12.88 -13.22 -20.48
CA ASP A 96 13.34 -13.66 -21.82
C ASP A 96 12.32 -13.32 -22.91
N LEU A 97 11.02 -13.52 -22.64
CA LEU A 97 9.97 -13.15 -23.58
C LEU A 97 9.97 -11.64 -23.83
N LEU A 98 9.86 -10.83 -22.78
CA LEU A 98 9.64 -9.40 -22.91
C LEU A 98 10.88 -8.66 -23.41
N PHE A 99 12.05 -8.95 -22.84
CA PHE A 99 13.25 -8.16 -23.09
C PHE A 99 14.12 -8.73 -24.21
N LYS A 100 14.25 -10.07 -24.34
CA LYS A 100 15.09 -10.67 -25.39
C LYS A 100 14.31 -10.94 -26.67
N LYS A 101 13.14 -11.62 -26.62
CA LYS A 101 12.41 -11.99 -27.82
C LYS A 101 11.63 -10.82 -28.42
N MET A 102 10.92 -10.06 -27.56
CA MET A 102 10.10 -8.92 -28.02
C MET A 102 10.88 -7.61 -28.07
N GLY A 103 12.08 -7.54 -27.48
CA GLY A 103 12.93 -6.35 -27.50
C GLY A 103 12.40 -5.15 -26.74
N LEU A 104 11.45 -5.35 -25.79
CA LEU A 104 10.93 -4.28 -24.95
C LEU A 104 12.04 -3.76 -24.04
N LYS A 105 12.03 -2.46 -23.77
CA LYS A 105 13.07 -1.80 -22.97
C LYS A 105 12.50 -1.35 -21.62
N GLN A 106 13.22 -1.63 -20.56
CA GLN A 106 12.90 -1.06 -19.26
C GLN A 106 13.08 0.46 -19.27
N ALA A 107 12.16 1.21 -18.65
CA ALA A 107 12.30 2.65 -18.48
C ALA A 107 13.52 3.03 -17.61
N LYS A 108 13.81 2.21 -16.58
CA LYS A 108 15.06 2.19 -15.82
C LYS A 108 15.51 0.74 -15.75
N ILE A 109 16.75 0.44 -16.13
CA ILE A 109 17.27 -0.92 -16.07
C ILE A 109 17.39 -1.32 -14.60
N LYS A 110 16.54 -2.25 -14.17
CA LYS A 110 16.56 -2.86 -12.85
C LYS A 110 16.85 -4.35 -13.00
N PHE A 111 17.86 -4.80 -12.31
CA PHE A 111 18.19 -6.24 -12.25
C PHE A 111 17.58 -6.86 -11.00
N THR A 112 17.48 -8.19 -10.98
CA THR A 112 17.14 -8.94 -9.76
C THR A 112 18.22 -8.71 -8.71
N ASP A 113 17.90 -8.97 -7.43
CA ASP A 113 18.86 -8.83 -6.32
C ASP A 113 20.15 -9.67 -6.54
N SER A 114 20.05 -10.78 -7.27
CA SER A 114 21.20 -11.59 -7.69
C SER A 114 22.00 -10.98 -8.85
N GLY A 115 21.50 -9.92 -9.50
CA GLY A 115 22.11 -9.33 -10.69
C GLY A 115 22.07 -10.20 -11.93
N SER A 116 21.43 -11.37 -11.88
CA SER A 116 21.51 -12.41 -12.93
C SER A 116 20.65 -12.10 -14.16
N ARG A 117 19.60 -11.28 -14.03
CA ARG A 117 18.68 -10.92 -15.12
C ARG A 117 17.96 -9.61 -14.88
N GLU A 118 17.35 -9.08 -15.93
CA GLU A 118 16.45 -7.93 -15.82
C GLU A 118 15.21 -8.28 -14.97
N SER A 119 14.85 -7.36 -14.08
CA SER A 119 13.72 -7.55 -13.16
C SER A 119 12.39 -7.50 -13.93
N VAL A 120 11.48 -8.38 -13.56
CA VAL A 120 10.07 -8.40 -13.99
C VAL A 120 9.13 -8.11 -12.80
N GLU A 121 9.60 -7.37 -11.83
CA GLU A 121 8.76 -6.93 -10.71
C GLU A 121 7.60 -6.05 -11.19
N ASP A 122 6.56 -5.97 -10.36
CA ASP A 122 5.34 -5.25 -10.69
C ASP A 122 5.60 -3.80 -11.11
N GLU A 123 6.56 -3.12 -10.48
CA GLU A 123 6.94 -1.74 -10.82
C GLU A 123 7.53 -1.63 -12.22
N VAL A 124 8.43 -2.56 -12.57
CA VAL A 124 9.09 -2.60 -13.89
C VAL A 124 8.08 -2.90 -14.98
N LEU A 125 7.24 -3.92 -14.79
CA LEU A 125 6.21 -4.29 -15.77
C LEU A 125 5.15 -3.17 -15.90
N THR A 126 4.78 -2.52 -14.80
CA THR A 126 3.82 -1.40 -14.84
C THR A 126 4.38 -0.23 -15.66
N ALA A 127 5.68 0.04 -15.55
CA ALA A 127 6.31 1.13 -16.31
C ALA A 127 6.31 0.91 -17.83
N ILE A 128 6.29 -0.35 -18.29
CA ILE A 128 6.32 -0.72 -19.71
C ILE A 128 5.02 -1.37 -20.20
N GLN A 129 3.95 -1.39 -19.39
CA GLN A 129 2.69 -2.06 -19.76
C GLN A 129 2.01 -1.48 -21.00
N HIS A 130 2.38 -0.24 -21.35
CA HIS A 130 1.87 0.47 -22.52
C HIS A 130 2.59 0.09 -23.82
N GLU A 131 3.78 -0.51 -23.74
CA GLU A 131 4.57 -0.88 -24.93
C GLU A 131 3.96 -2.08 -25.68
N HIS A 132 3.38 -3.02 -24.94
CA HIS A 132 2.72 -4.17 -25.55
C HIS A 132 1.64 -4.77 -24.63
N PRO A 133 0.47 -5.20 -25.18
CA PRO A 133 -0.63 -5.78 -24.39
C PRO A 133 -0.21 -7.01 -23.56
N VAL A 134 0.77 -7.79 -24.00
CA VAL A 134 1.28 -8.95 -23.27
C VAL A 134 1.78 -8.59 -21.88
N VAL A 135 2.35 -7.41 -21.70
CA VAL A 135 2.86 -6.96 -20.39
C VAL A 135 1.73 -6.81 -19.38
N GLY A 136 0.60 -6.24 -19.82
CA GLY A 136 -0.61 -6.16 -19.00
C GLY A 136 -1.12 -7.56 -18.60
N LYS A 137 -1.03 -8.54 -19.50
CA LYS A 137 -1.39 -9.93 -19.20
C LYS A 137 -0.44 -10.61 -18.22
N CYS A 138 0.85 -10.32 -18.30
CA CYS A 138 1.82 -10.79 -17.31
C CYS A 138 1.52 -10.21 -15.91
N LEU A 139 1.14 -8.93 -15.81
CA LEU A 139 0.71 -8.30 -14.54
C LEU A 139 -0.59 -8.94 -14.01
N GLU A 140 -1.57 -9.20 -14.88
CA GLU A 140 -2.83 -9.85 -14.54
C GLU A 140 -2.57 -11.27 -13.98
N TYR A 141 -1.73 -12.06 -14.64
CA TYR A 141 -1.33 -13.37 -14.15
C TYR A 141 -0.67 -13.31 -12.77
N LYS A 142 0.28 -12.41 -12.57
CA LYS A 142 0.97 -12.22 -11.27
C LYS A 142 0.02 -11.83 -10.15
N GLU A 143 -0.99 -11.02 -10.44
CA GLU A 143 -2.02 -10.70 -9.45
C GLU A 143 -2.78 -11.96 -9.02
N TYR A 144 -3.21 -12.81 -9.98
CA TYR A 144 -3.92 -14.04 -9.69
C TYR A 144 -3.05 -15.05 -8.94
N GLU A 145 -1.81 -15.23 -9.38
CA GLU A 145 -0.82 -16.09 -8.73
C GLU A 145 -0.61 -15.67 -7.27
N LYS A 146 -0.41 -14.37 -7.04
CA LYS A 146 -0.25 -13.81 -5.68
C LYS A 146 -1.48 -14.01 -4.82
N LEU A 147 -2.68 -13.76 -5.36
CA LEU A 147 -3.92 -13.98 -4.62
C LEU A 147 -4.10 -15.46 -4.26
N LYS A 148 -3.89 -16.34 -5.24
CA LYS A 148 -4.02 -17.79 -5.06
C LYS A 148 -2.97 -18.32 -4.10
N GLY A 149 -1.68 -18.05 -4.35
CA GLY A 149 -0.58 -18.60 -3.58
C GLY A 149 -0.43 -18.01 -2.17
N THR A 150 -0.78 -16.73 -1.97
CA THR A 150 -0.61 -16.07 -0.67
C THR A 150 -1.85 -16.18 0.22
N TYR A 151 -3.04 -16.16 -0.36
CA TYR A 151 -4.28 -16.07 0.41
C TYR A 151 -5.21 -17.26 0.22
N VAL A 152 -5.51 -17.66 -1.03
CA VAL A 152 -6.58 -18.61 -1.28
C VAL A 152 -6.19 -20.03 -0.91
N ASP A 153 -5.06 -20.52 -1.40
CA ASP A 153 -4.61 -21.90 -1.14
C ASP A 153 -4.10 -22.13 0.29
N PRO A 154 -3.39 -21.19 0.95
CA PRO A 154 -2.89 -21.39 2.31
C PRO A 154 -3.98 -21.27 3.39
N MET A 155 -4.97 -20.39 3.19
CA MET A 155 -5.98 -20.12 4.22
C MET A 155 -6.72 -21.36 4.72
N PRO A 156 -7.27 -22.25 3.85
CA PRO A 156 -7.91 -23.47 4.32
C PRO A 156 -6.97 -24.41 5.09
N LYS A 157 -5.68 -24.45 4.73
CA LYS A 157 -4.67 -25.32 5.39
C LYS A 157 -4.34 -24.86 6.80
N LEU A 158 -4.42 -23.56 7.06
CA LEU A 158 -4.15 -22.94 8.37
C LEU A 158 -5.40 -22.91 9.27
N ALA A 159 -6.57 -23.20 8.72
CA ALA A 159 -7.81 -23.20 9.47
C ALA A 159 -7.89 -24.40 10.41
N ARG A 160 -8.50 -24.21 11.58
CA ARG A 160 -8.77 -25.25 12.57
C ARG A 160 -10.25 -25.25 12.95
N LYS A 161 -10.82 -26.43 13.15
CA LYS A 161 -12.21 -26.58 13.60
C LYS A 161 -12.27 -26.45 15.12
N VAL A 162 -13.02 -25.48 15.62
CA VAL A 162 -13.21 -25.23 17.05
C VAL A 162 -14.71 -25.08 17.30
N ASN A 163 -15.26 -25.90 18.18
CA ASN A 163 -16.71 -25.93 18.50
C ASN A 163 -17.60 -26.00 17.25
N GLY A 164 -17.23 -26.85 16.29
CA GLY A 164 -17.98 -27.05 15.06
C GLY A 164 -17.77 -26.02 13.96
N VAL A 165 -17.05 -24.91 14.23
CA VAL A 165 -16.81 -23.80 13.31
C VAL A 165 -15.34 -23.78 12.87
N TRP A 166 -15.10 -23.55 11.59
CA TRP A 166 -13.74 -23.34 11.08
C TRP A 166 -13.24 -21.95 11.42
N ARG A 167 -12.05 -21.88 12.00
CA ARG A 167 -11.43 -20.62 12.44
C ARG A 167 -9.96 -20.54 12.04
N MET A 168 -9.54 -19.33 11.79
CA MET A 168 -8.15 -18.96 11.55
C MET A 168 -7.60 -18.23 12.77
N PHE A 169 -6.38 -18.56 13.17
CA PHE A 169 -5.71 -17.99 14.35
C PHE A 169 -4.42 -17.27 13.92
N PRO A 170 -4.51 -15.99 13.51
CA PRO A 170 -3.35 -15.24 13.07
C PRO A 170 -2.38 -14.96 14.22
N ASN A 171 -1.10 -14.97 13.92
CA ASN A 171 -0.05 -14.66 14.87
C ASN A 171 0.30 -13.17 14.81
N PHE A 172 -0.29 -12.38 15.70
CA PHE A 172 -0.02 -10.96 15.82
C PHE A 172 1.25 -10.68 16.63
N ARG A 173 2.03 -9.69 16.18
CA ARG A 173 3.29 -9.26 16.80
C ARG A 173 3.35 -7.73 16.83
N ASN A 174 3.59 -7.14 18.01
CA ASN A 174 3.66 -5.69 18.19
C ASN A 174 5.09 -5.11 18.32
N THR A 175 6.11 -5.96 18.29
CA THR A 175 7.51 -5.53 18.49
C THR A 175 8.41 -5.79 17.28
N ARG A 176 7.83 -6.18 16.13
CA ARG A 176 8.64 -6.58 14.97
C ARG A 176 8.91 -5.43 14.00
N VAL A 177 8.02 -4.46 13.94
CA VAL A 177 8.10 -3.34 13.00
C VAL A 177 8.67 -2.11 13.73
N PRO A 178 9.74 -1.47 13.20
CA PRO A 178 10.35 -0.31 13.84
C PRO A 178 9.38 0.86 14.08
N SER A 179 8.37 1.01 13.23
CA SER A 179 7.33 2.03 13.36
C SER A 179 6.33 1.79 14.52
N GLY A 180 6.46 0.68 15.26
CA GLY A 180 5.50 0.30 16.31
C GLY A 180 4.15 -0.21 15.78
N ARG A 181 3.99 -0.37 14.46
CA ARG A 181 2.77 -0.95 13.89
C ARG A 181 2.66 -2.43 14.21
N LEU A 182 1.43 -2.90 14.42
CA LEU A 182 1.14 -4.32 14.58
C LEU A 182 1.50 -5.05 13.28
N SER A 183 2.20 -6.16 13.39
CA SER A 183 2.44 -7.10 12.29
C SER A 183 1.69 -8.41 12.51
N CYS A 184 1.48 -9.17 11.46
CA CYS A 184 0.77 -10.43 11.50
C CYS A 184 1.43 -11.43 10.55
N VAL A 185 1.55 -12.67 10.98
CA VAL A 185 2.08 -13.78 10.18
C VAL A 185 1.21 -15.03 10.38
N ASP A 186 1.34 -15.97 9.48
CA ASP A 186 0.74 -17.30 9.54
C ASP A 186 -0.79 -17.33 9.75
N PRO A 187 -1.57 -16.67 8.89
CA PRO A 187 -1.26 -15.86 7.73
C PRO A 187 -1.18 -14.36 8.04
N ASN A 188 -0.63 -13.56 7.12
CA ASN A 188 -0.62 -12.11 7.25
C ASN A 188 -1.98 -11.50 6.86
N LEU A 189 -2.92 -11.48 7.80
CA LEU A 189 -4.26 -10.91 7.57
C LEU A 189 -4.28 -9.38 7.47
N LEU A 190 -3.25 -8.69 7.96
CA LEU A 190 -3.15 -7.23 7.88
C LEU A 190 -2.83 -6.76 6.45
N ALA A 191 -2.21 -7.61 5.65
CA ALA A 191 -1.86 -7.32 4.26
C ALA A 191 -2.91 -7.83 3.24
N MET A 192 -4.08 -8.28 3.70
CA MET A 192 -5.12 -8.73 2.77
C MET A 192 -5.54 -7.62 1.81
N PRO A 193 -5.55 -7.92 0.50
CA PRO A 193 -5.90 -6.93 -0.51
C PRO A 193 -7.35 -6.44 -0.32
N SER A 194 -7.57 -5.15 -0.62
CA SER A 194 -8.89 -4.53 -0.47
C SER A 194 -9.24 -3.59 -1.62
N ARG A 195 -8.28 -3.30 -2.48
CA ARG A 195 -8.44 -2.32 -3.55
C ARG A 195 -9.08 -2.91 -4.80
N THR A 196 -8.67 -4.12 -5.19
CA THR A 196 -9.24 -4.82 -6.34
C THR A 196 -10.49 -5.60 -5.95
N GLU A 197 -11.37 -5.86 -6.93
CA GLU A 197 -12.59 -6.65 -6.71
C GLU A 197 -12.25 -8.06 -6.19
N ARG A 198 -11.26 -8.71 -6.81
CA ARG A 198 -10.79 -10.03 -6.37
C ARG A 198 -10.19 -10.00 -4.97
N GLY A 199 -9.46 -8.93 -4.62
CA GLY A 199 -8.98 -8.73 -3.26
C GLY A 199 -10.12 -8.58 -2.24
N ARG A 200 -11.21 -7.91 -2.62
CA ARG A 200 -12.43 -7.83 -1.77
C ARG A 200 -13.08 -9.20 -1.59
N GLN A 201 -13.12 -10.02 -2.64
CA GLN A 201 -13.63 -11.40 -2.58
C GLN A 201 -12.85 -12.26 -1.57
N VAL A 202 -11.51 -12.11 -1.46
CA VAL A 202 -10.74 -12.80 -0.40
C VAL A 202 -11.29 -12.46 0.99
N ARG A 203 -11.64 -11.19 1.22
CA ARG A 203 -12.19 -10.75 2.52
C ARG A 203 -13.59 -11.29 2.81
N CYS A 204 -14.39 -11.58 1.77
CA CYS A 204 -15.71 -12.22 1.91
C CYS A 204 -15.61 -13.62 2.49
N GLY A 205 -14.48 -14.32 2.29
CA GLY A 205 -14.22 -15.64 2.88
C GLY A 205 -14.09 -15.66 4.42
N PHE A 206 -14.18 -14.49 5.06
CA PHE A 206 -14.21 -14.36 6.52
C PHE A 206 -15.58 -13.81 6.95
N PRO A 207 -16.62 -14.64 7.13
CA PRO A 207 -17.95 -14.19 7.53
C PRO A 207 -17.96 -13.66 8.97
N ALA A 208 -19.00 -12.92 9.35
CA ALA A 208 -19.32 -12.69 10.76
C ALA A 208 -19.87 -13.96 11.37
N ALA A 209 -19.62 -14.19 12.65
CA ALA A 209 -20.26 -15.29 13.38
C ALA A 209 -21.80 -15.16 13.33
N LYS A 210 -22.51 -16.29 13.40
CA LYS A 210 -23.98 -16.30 13.38
C LYS A 210 -24.53 -15.38 14.49
N GLY A 211 -25.40 -14.46 14.12
CA GLY A 211 -25.99 -13.48 15.02
C GLY A 211 -25.13 -12.23 15.27
N TYR A 212 -23.98 -12.12 14.62
CA TYR A 212 -23.07 -10.97 14.75
C TYR A 212 -22.92 -10.20 13.44
N LYS A 213 -22.48 -8.96 13.54
CA LYS A 213 -22.06 -8.13 12.40
C LYS A 213 -20.59 -7.76 12.55
N LYS A 214 -19.90 -7.61 11.44
CA LYS A 214 -18.54 -7.01 11.42
C LYS A 214 -18.69 -5.50 11.41
N VAL A 215 -17.99 -4.84 12.31
CA VAL A 215 -17.89 -3.38 12.36
C VAL A 215 -16.44 -3.03 12.05
N SER A 216 -16.24 -2.16 11.07
CA SER A 216 -14.94 -1.60 10.73
C SER A 216 -14.92 -0.15 11.19
N VAL A 217 -13.90 0.20 11.96
CA VAL A 217 -13.67 1.57 12.43
C VAL A 217 -12.27 1.99 12.00
N ASP A 218 -12.18 3.12 11.33
CA ASP A 218 -10.90 3.71 10.91
C ASP A 218 -10.84 5.17 11.37
N LEU A 219 -9.68 5.57 11.88
CA LEU A 219 -9.46 6.95 12.32
C LEU A 219 -9.08 7.80 11.10
N SER A 220 -10.00 8.63 10.67
CA SER A 220 -9.80 9.48 9.50
C SER A 220 -8.59 10.40 9.69
N GLN A 221 -7.60 10.26 8.79
CA GLN A 221 -6.42 11.13 8.72
C GLN A 221 -5.65 11.24 10.05
N ILE A 222 -5.48 10.11 10.77
CA ILE A 222 -4.89 10.13 12.13
C ILE A 222 -3.47 10.71 12.14
N GLU A 223 -2.64 10.41 11.13
CA GLU A 223 -1.26 10.88 11.09
C GLU A 223 -1.18 12.40 10.93
N PRO A 224 -1.86 13.06 9.97
CA PRO A 224 -1.90 14.52 9.91
C PRO A 224 -2.58 15.17 11.12
N ARG A 225 -3.61 14.54 11.71
CA ARG A 225 -4.22 15.05 12.97
C ARG A 225 -3.23 15.04 14.12
N TRP A 226 -2.42 13.99 14.21
CA TRP A 226 -1.37 13.89 15.21
C TRP A 226 -0.28 14.94 14.97
N ALA A 227 0.10 15.17 13.70
CA ALA A 227 1.03 16.25 13.35
C ALA A 227 0.48 17.62 13.77
N ALA A 228 -0.80 17.93 13.48
CA ALA A 228 -1.45 19.15 13.92
C ALA A 228 -1.43 19.31 15.44
N HIS A 229 -1.76 18.23 16.16
CA HIS A 229 -1.75 18.25 17.63
C HIS A 229 -0.35 18.49 18.21
N ARG A 230 0.68 17.92 17.60
CA ARG A 230 2.07 18.05 18.09
C ARG A 230 2.69 19.40 17.75
N SER A 231 2.53 19.85 16.50
CA SER A 231 3.08 21.13 16.04
C SER A 231 2.33 22.32 16.63
N ARG A 232 1.03 22.13 16.90
CA ARG A 232 0.09 23.22 17.26
C ARG A 232 0.01 24.30 16.19
N ASP A 233 0.41 23.97 14.95
CA ASP A 233 0.28 24.87 13.83
C ASP A 233 -1.19 25.28 13.64
N THR A 234 -1.45 26.58 13.63
CA THR A 234 -2.81 27.12 13.61
C THR A 234 -3.53 26.77 12.33
N ASN A 235 -2.85 26.83 11.18
CA ASN A 235 -3.45 26.52 9.88
C ASN A 235 -3.83 25.05 9.79
N LEU A 236 -2.91 24.16 10.20
CA LEU A 236 -3.14 22.72 10.20
C LEU A 236 -4.24 22.33 11.21
N CYS A 237 -4.28 22.97 12.37
CA CYS A 237 -5.34 22.76 13.36
C CYS A 237 -6.70 23.23 12.84
N ASN A 238 -6.76 24.40 12.19
CA ASN A 238 -7.99 24.95 11.64
C ASN A 238 -8.64 24.07 10.59
N VAL A 239 -7.86 23.39 9.74
CA VAL A 239 -8.39 22.40 8.79
C VAL A 239 -9.24 21.36 9.53
N TYR A 240 -8.81 20.88 10.69
CA TYR A 240 -9.54 19.87 11.45
C TYR A 240 -10.66 20.42 12.32
N ILE A 241 -10.49 21.61 12.87
CA ILE A 241 -11.55 22.31 13.63
C ILE A 241 -12.74 22.59 12.69
N ASN A 242 -12.43 23.04 11.48
CA ASN A 242 -13.45 23.33 10.47
C ASN A 242 -13.99 22.06 9.77
N GLN A 243 -13.47 20.88 10.11
CA GLN A 243 -13.81 19.60 9.46
C GLN A 243 -13.51 19.56 7.96
N GLU A 244 -12.49 20.25 7.53
CA GLU A 244 -12.02 20.27 6.13
C GLU A 244 -11.24 19.01 5.77
N ASP A 245 -11.06 18.74 4.47
CA ASP A 245 -10.19 17.66 3.99
C ASP A 245 -8.82 18.22 3.63
N ILE A 246 -7.82 17.97 4.48
CA ILE A 246 -6.45 18.47 4.29
C ILE A 246 -5.87 18.13 2.91
N TYR A 247 -6.22 16.97 2.35
CA TYR A 247 -5.67 16.56 1.07
C TYR A 247 -6.27 17.36 -0.10
N SER A 248 -7.55 17.68 -0.02
CA SER A 248 -8.22 18.54 -1.00
C SER A 248 -7.84 20.00 -0.82
N ASP A 249 -7.73 20.45 0.43
CA ASP A 249 -7.23 21.79 0.76
C ASP A 249 -5.82 22.03 0.23
N PHE A 250 -4.90 21.09 0.50
CA PHE A 250 -3.54 21.19 -0.01
C PHE A 250 -3.48 21.04 -1.53
N ALA A 251 -4.36 20.24 -2.15
CA ALA A 251 -4.42 20.09 -3.60
C ALA A 251 -4.71 21.42 -4.30
N THR A 252 -5.53 22.29 -3.72
CA THR A 252 -5.80 23.63 -4.32
C THR A 252 -4.52 24.42 -4.48
N SER A 253 -3.65 24.43 -3.46
CA SER A 253 -2.34 25.11 -3.51
C SER A 253 -1.35 24.40 -4.42
N ALA A 254 -1.20 23.09 -4.25
CA ALA A 254 -0.20 22.29 -4.97
C ALA A 254 -0.40 22.31 -6.49
N PHE A 255 -1.66 22.33 -6.93
CA PHE A 255 -2.04 22.33 -8.35
C PHE A 255 -2.52 23.70 -8.86
N LYS A 256 -2.45 24.75 -8.02
CA LYS A 256 -2.91 26.10 -8.36
C LYS A 256 -4.36 26.13 -8.84
N ILE A 257 -5.21 25.31 -8.21
CA ILE A 257 -6.66 25.28 -8.49
C ILE A 257 -7.29 26.48 -7.76
N PRO A 258 -8.14 27.28 -8.41
CA PRO A 258 -8.85 28.36 -7.74
C PRO A 258 -9.64 27.86 -6.54
N ASP A 259 -9.45 28.47 -5.38
CA ASP A 259 -10.19 28.11 -4.17
C ASP A 259 -11.63 28.59 -4.28
N LYS A 260 -12.51 27.68 -4.68
CA LYS A 260 -13.96 27.86 -4.76
C LYS A 260 -14.69 26.89 -3.85
N ARG A 261 -14.01 26.49 -2.73
CA ARG A 261 -14.62 25.57 -1.78
C ARG A 261 -15.88 26.16 -1.14
N TYR A 262 -16.84 25.28 -0.89
CA TYR A 262 -18.06 25.62 -0.15
C TYR A 262 -18.44 24.45 0.77
N ARG A 263 -19.30 24.72 1.73
CA ARG A 263 -19.81 23.71 2.68
C ARG A 263 -21.34 23.64 2.59
N ASP A 264 -21.85 22.40 2.61
CA ASP A 264 -23.28 22.12 2.72
C ASP A 264 -23.56 21.04 3.79
N SER A 265 -24.74 20.43 3.76
CA SER A 265 -25.14 19.35 4.67
C SER A 265 -24.31 18.07 4.53
N GLU A 266 -23.70 17.84 3.36
CA GLU A 266 -22.86 16.68 3.10
C GLU A 266 -21.37 16.91 3.47
N GLY A 267 -21.00 18.18 3.71
CA GLY A 267 -19.66 18.57 4.13
C GLY A 267 -18.99 19.57 3.20
N TRP A 268 -17.65 19.57 3.17
CA TRP A 268 -16.87 20.45 2.31
C TRP A 268 -16.70 19.92 0.91
N HIS A 269 -16.91 20.80 -0.06
CA HIS A 269 -16.71 20.54 -1.49
C HIS A 269 -15.57 21.39 -2.02
N TYR A 270 -14.77 20.79 -2.89
CA TYR A 270 -13.60 21.42 -3.53
C TYR A 270 -13.74 21.36 -5.05
N PRO A 271 -14.50 22.27 -5.66
CA PRO A 271 -14.69 22.31 -7.13
C PRO A 271 -13.34 22.40 -7.85
N GLY A 272 -13.17 21.58 -8.89
CA GLY A 272 -11.91 21.48 -9.63
C GLY A 272 -10.88 20.51 -9.05
N VAL A 273 -11.04 20.02 -7.81
CA VAL A 273 -10.16 19.02 -7.22
C VAL A 273 -10.64 17.62 -7.58
N SER A 274 -10.00 17.00 -8.58
CA SER A 274 -10.24 15.59 -8.92
C SER A 274 -9.69 14.67 -7.83
N LYS A 275 -10.43 13.61 -7.50
CA LYS A 275 -10.01 12.60 -6.50
C LYS A 275 -8.73 11.87 -6.92
N THR A 276 -8.59 11.55 -8.20
CA THR A 276 -7.47 10.80 -8.76
C THR A 276 -6.27 11.68 -9.06
N ASP A 277 -6.50 12.81 -9.74
CA ASP A 277 -5.43 13.57 -10.37
C ASP A 277 -4.82 14.62 -9.43
N HIS A 278 -5.60 15.08 -8.45
CA HIS A 278 -5.20 16.13 -7.54
C HIS A 278 -5.11 15.65 -6.08
N ARG A 279 -6.23 15.15 -5.53
CA ARG A 279 -6.31 14.77 -4.11
C ARG A 279 -5.37 13.61 -3.75
N ARG A 280 -5.19 12.62 -4.63
CA ARG A 280 -4.31 11.47 -4.35
C ARG A 280 -2.83 11.86 -4.33
N PRO A 281 -2.27 12.57 -5.34
CA PRO A 281 -0.91 13.10 -5.24
C PRO A 281 -0.72 14.03 -4.04
N ALA A 282 -1.68 14.90 -3.76
CA ALA A 282 -1.64 15.77 -2.58
C ALA A 282 -1.58 14.96 -1.27
N LYS A 283 -2.36 13.87 -1.15
CA LYS A 283 -2.26 12.95 -0.02
C LYS A 283 -0.87 12.36 0.14
N THR A 284 -0.26 11.91 -0.94
CA THR A 284 1.12 11.38 -0.89
C THR A 284 2.08 12.47 -0.41
N CYS A 285 1.97 13.68 -0.94
CA CYS A 285 2.82 14.80 -0.54
C CYS A 285 2.65 15.17 0.95
N VAL A 286 1.41 15.36 1.42
CA VAL A 286 1.13 15.71 2.84
C VAL A 286 1.72 14.66 3.77
N LEU A 287 1.48 13.38 3.51
CA LEU A 287 2.01 12.31 4.36
C LEU A 287 3.54 12.26 4.30
N ALA A 288 4.11 12.32 3.12
CA ALA A 288 5.55 12.30 2.93
C ALA A 288 6.25 13.49 3.60
N SER A 289 5.69 14.70 3.50
CA SER A 289 6.22 15.91 4.16
C SER A 289 6.16 15.83 5.69
N ILE A 290 5.11 15.23 6.26
CA ILE A 290 5.02 14.98 7.71
C ILE A 290 6.16 14.04 8.19
N TYR A 291 6.66 13.17 7.30
CA TYR A 291 7.76 12.26 7.56
C TYR A 291 9.11 12.74 7.01
N ASP A 292 9.25 14.04 6.74
CA ASP A 292 10.49 14.69 6.31
C ASP A 292 11.10 14.05 5.05
N VAL A 293 10.29 13.85 4.02
CA VAL A 293 10.71 13.28 2.75
C VAL A 293 11.62 14.24 1.97
N THR A 294 12.63 13.70 1.32
CA THR A 294 13.43 14.48 0.33
C THR A 294 12.67 14.66 -0.99
N ALA A 295 13.05 15.66 -1.77
CA ALA A 295 12.45 15.92 -3.09
C ALA A 295 12.54 14.68 -4.01
N SER A 296 13.71 14.02 -4.03
CA SER A 296 13.90 12.77 -4.77
C SER A 296 13.00 11.65 -4.27
N GLY A 297 12.90 11.46 -2.95
CA GLY A 297 12.01 10.45 -2.37
C GLY A 297 10.53 10.74 -2.62
N LEU A 298 10.13 12.02 -2.69
CA LEU A 298 8.76 12.38 -3.07
C LEU A 298 8.53 12.10 -4.56
N GLN A 299 9.50 12.40 -5.43
CA GLN A 299 9.40 12.11 -6.86
C GLN A 299 9.16 10.63 -7.13
N GLU A 300 9.85 9.74 -6.43
CA GLU A 300 9.67 8.29 -6.56
C GLU A 300 8.27 7.81 -6.16
N GLN A 301 7.61 8.53 -5.25
CA GLN A 301 6.26 8.22 -4.79
C GLN A 301 5.17 8.83 -5.67
N MET A 302 5.51 9.72 -6.61
CA MET A 302 4.54 10.36 -7.48
C MET A 302 4.06 9.42 -8.59
N PRO A 303 2.78 9.53 -8.98
CA PRO A 303 2.27 8.78 -10.12
C PRO A 303 3.05 9.13 -11.39
N VAL A 304 3.20 8.15 -12.25
CA VAL A 304 3.81 8.30 -13.57
C VAL A 304 2.76 8.81 -14.55
N ILE A 305 3.13 9.77 -15.39
CA ILE A 305 2.26 10.33 -16.43
C ILE A 305 2.90 10.18 -17.81
N CYS A 306 2.07 10.14 -18.83
CA CYS A 306 2.53 10.19 -20.21
C CYS A 306 3.18 11.55 -20.52
N ALA A 307 4.40 11.53 -21.07
CA ALA A 307 5.13 12.75 -21.40
C ALA A 307 4.51 13.52 -22.58
N GLY A 308 3.74 12.85 -23.45
CA GLY A 308 3.10 13.47 -24.61
C GLY A 308 1.76 14.11 -24.29
N CYS A 309 0.86 13.38 -23.60
CA CYS A 309 -0.50 13.87 -23.32
C CYS A 309 -0.74 14.30 -21.88
N ASN A 310 0.26 14.21 -20.98
CA ASN A 310 0.19 14.51 -19.55
C ASN A 310 -0.92 13.75 -18.77
N ARG A 311 -1.53 12.73 -19.36
CA ARG A 311 -2.53 11.92 -18.67
C ARG A 311 -1.84 10.94 -17.71
N PRO A 312 -2.42 10.69 -16.53
CA PRO A 312 -1.86 9.71 -15.61
C PRO A 312 -1.72 8.35 -16.28
N ALA A 313 -0.54 7.75 -16.17
CA ALA A 313 -0.36 6.33 -16.42
C ALA A 313 -0.99 5.61 -15.23
N VAL A 314 -2.27 5.27 -15.33
CA VAL A 314 -3.03 4.72 -14.22
C VAL A 314 -2.69 3.24 -14.09
N CYS A 315 -2.20 2.84 -12.93
CA CYS A 315 -1.98 1.44 -12.59
C CYS A 315 -3.33 0.73 -12.40
N SER A 316 -3.55 -0.38 -13.10
CA SER A 316 -4.75 -1.23 -12.99
C SER A 316 -5.08 -1.69 -11.56
N LYS A 317 -4.12 -1.61 -10.65
CA LYS A 317 -4.28 -1.99 -9.24
C LYS A 317 -4.90 -0.90 -8.35
N CYS A 318 -5.07 0.31 -8.84
CA CYS A 318 -5.31 1.47 -7.98
C CYS A 318 -6.72 2.00 -7.94
N ASP A 319 -7.60 1.69 -8.89
CA ASP A 319 -8.97 2.23 -8.92
C ASP A 319 -10.04 1.17 -9.21
N GLU A 320 -10.90 1.00 -8.23
CA GLU A 320 -12.31 0.59 -8.28
C GLU A 320 -12.76 -0.22 -9.53
N GLY A 321 -12.12 -1.36 -9.81
CA GLY A 321 -12.66 -2.35 -10.78
C GLY A 321 -12.86 -1.87 -12.22
N LYS A 322 -12.43 -0.67 -12.57
CA LYS A 322 -12.42 -0.20 -13.96
C LYS A 322 -11.09 -0.57 -14.59
N ALA A 323 -11.16 -1.42 -15.61
CA ALA A 323 -10.05 -1.65 -16.49
C ALA A 323 -9.47 -0.29 -16.91
N HIS A 324 -8.19 -0.06 -16.60
CA HIS A 324 -7.51 1.12 -17.10
C HIS A 324 -7.25 0.89 -18.57
N ASN A 325 -8.20 1.29 -19.36
CA ASN A 325 -7.89 1.57 -20.74
C ASN A 325 -6.89 2.72 -20.72
N VAL A 326 -5.64 2.44 -21.01
CA VAL A 326 -4.78 3.45 -21.63
C VAL A 326 -5.67 3.99 -22.73
N PRO A 327 -6.02 5.30 -22.74
CA PRO A 327 -6.92 5.81 -23.73
C PRO A 327 -6.42 5.34 -25.10
N GLU A 328 -7.30 4.81 -25.94
CA GLU A 328 -6.94 4.38 -27.30
C GLU A 328 -6.18 5.48 -28.03
N ASP A 329 -6.44 6.73 -27.70
CA ASP A 329 -5.73 7.92 -28.15
C ASP A 329 -4.25 7.95 -27.78
N CYS A 330 -3.81 7.32 -26.69
CA CYS A 330 -2.39 7.24 -26.34
C CYS A 330 -1.62 6.27 -27.26
N PHE A 331 -2.28 5.23 -27.75
CA PHE A 331 -1.69 4.37 -28.80
C PHE A 331 -1.62 5.09 -30.15
N ALA A 332 -2.63 5.95 -30.46
CA ALA A 332 -2.66 6.73 -31.68
C ALA A 332 -1.55 7.80 -31.75
N HIS A 333 -1.01 8.23 -30.62
CA HIS A 333 0.02 9.27 -30.55
C HIS A 333 1.44 8.75 -30.33
N ASN A 334 1.71 7.44 -30.41
CA ASN A 334 3.04 6.86 -30.13
C ASN A 334 3.66 7.43 -28.84
N CYS A 335 2.91 7.50 -27.77
CA CYS A 335 3.39 8.00 -26.48
C CYS A 335 4.40 7.05 -25.88
N VAL A 336 5.66 7.19 -26.25
CA VAL A 336 6.77 6.28 -25.90
C VAL A 336 7.50 6.70 -24.63
N LYS A 337 7.15 7.83 -24.01
CA LYS A 337 7.88 8.36 -22.85
C LYS A 337 6.96 8.64 -21.69
N PHE A 338 7.28 8.02 -20.55
CA PHE A 338 6.63 8.29 -19.27
C PHE A 338 7.58 9.06 -18.37
N ARG A 339 7.03 9.92 -17.53
CA ARG A 339 7.77 10.69 -16.54
C ARG A 339 6.99 10.74 -15.24
N PRO A 340 7.63 10.93 -14.09
CA PRO A 340 6.92 11.26 -12.85
C PRO A 340 6.03 12.49 -13.06
N LEU A 341 4.89 12.54 -12.36
CA LEU A 341 3.97 13.68 -12.38
C LEU A 341 4.72 14.98 -12.05
N TRP A 342 5.63 14.92 -11.11
CA TRP A 342 6.51 16.03 -10.74
C TRP A 342 7.98 15.63 -10.86
N ILE A 343 8.77 16.48 -11.48
CA ILE A 343 10.23 16.40 -11.45
C ILE A 343 10.74 16.83 -10.07
N GLU A 344 11.98 16.50 -9.72
CA GLU A 344 12.56 16.73 -8.40
C GLU A 344 12.45 18.18 -7.92
N ASN A 345 12.78 19.16 -8.78
CA ASN A 345 12.63 20.58 -8.46
C ASN A 345 11.18 20.93 -8.12
N LYS A 346 10.20 20.38 -8.86
CA LYS A 346 8.80 20.59 -8.58
C LYS A 346 8.39 19.93 -7.26
N CYS A 347 8.94 18.77 -6.94
CA CYS A 347 8.72 18.12 -5.65
C CYS A 347 9.24 18.99 -4.50
N GLN A 348 10.41 19.62 -4.65
CA GLN A 348 10.94 20.55 -3.67
C GLN A 348 10.04 21.78 -3.48
N ASP A 349 9.53 22.37 -4.57
CA ASP A 349 8.58 23.50 -4.51
C ASP A 349 7.30 23.12 -3.76
N ILE A 350 6.79 21.90 -3.99
CA ILE A 350 5.58 21.39 -3.34
C ILE A 350 5.82 21.11 -1.85
N ILE A 351 6.98 20.56 -1.49
CA ILE A 351 7.38 20.38 -0.08
C ILE A 351 7.48 21.74 0.61
N ASN A 352 8.15 22.72 -0.03
CA ASN A 352 8.25 24.08 0.49
C ASN A 352 6.84 24.72 0.64
N ALA A 353 5.95 24.55 -0.33
CA ALA A 353 4.58 25.04 -0.26
C ALA A 353 3.79 24.41 0.90
N PHE A 354 4.04 23.12 1.22
CA PHE A 354 3.45 22.47 2.38
C PHE A 354 3.92 23.12 3.67
N TYR A 355 5.21 23.33 3.84
CA TYR A 355 5.75 23.98 5.05
C TYR A 355 5.33 25.45 5.16
N ILE A 356 5.32 26.21 4.05
CA ILE A 356 4.81 27.59 4.06
C ILE A 356 3.34 27.66 4.50
N ARG A 357 2.51 26.72 4.05
CA ARG A 357 1.08 26.69 4.37
C ARG A 357 0.79 26.27 5.82
N TYR A 358 1.57 25.34 6.35
CA TYR A 358 1.35 24.67 7.63
C TYR A 358 2.51 24.82 8.61
N SER A 359 3.32 25.85 8.48
CA SER A 359 4.27 26.30 9.51
C SER A 359 4.00 27.74 9.83
N GLU A 360 3.39 28.01 10.98
CA GLU A 360 3.43 29.32 11.56
C GLU A 360 4.84 29.57 12.11
N ASP A 361 5.51 30.59 11.54
CA ASP A 361 6.77 31.15 11.97
C ASP A 361 7.92 30.20 12.37
N GLN A 362 8.78 29.92 11.45
CA GLN A 362 10.15 29.49 11.77
C GLN A 362 10.98 30.56 12.50
N ALA A 363 10.36 31.62 12.98
CA ALA A 363 11.05 32.70 13.70
C ALA A 363 11.38 32.40 15.16
N GLY A 364 11.03 31.19 15.68
CA GLY A 364 11.22 30.98 17.12
C GLY A 364 11.58 29.59 17.64
N HIS A 365 11.51 28.53 16.89
CA HIS A 365 11.82 27.19 17.46
C HIS A 365 12.65 26.34 16.50
N GLY A 366 13.86 26.06 16.97
CA GLY A 366 14.84 25.26 16.27
C GLY A 366 14.36 23.86 15.91
N SER A 367 14.97 23.33 14.90
CA SER A 367 14.92 21.98 14.33
C SER A 367 14.33 20.90 15.22
N TYR A 368 13.36 20.19 14.70
CA TYR A 368 12.85 18.92 15.24
C TYR A 368 13.84 17.79 15.04
#